data_8c65c6ff10692084471d914c3e657118
#
_entry.id   8c65c6ff10692084471d914c3e657118
#
_cell.length_a   1.000
_cell.length_b   1.000
_cell.length_c   1.000
_cell.angle_alpha   90.00
_cell.angle_beta   90.00
_cell.angle_gamma   90.00
#
_symmetry.space_group_name_H-M   'P 1'
#
loop_
_entity.id
_entity.type
_entity.pdbx_description
1 polymer ?
#
loop_
_entity_poly.entity_id
_entity_poly.type
_entity_poly.pdbx_seq_one_letter_code
_entity_poly.pdbx_strand_id
1 'polypeptide(L)'
;MFNEIDFSKIDTGITPPQDDTERQYYYMAKLAEMVALRERELGRRITYCLQTFGCQMNEKQSEVVAGIMDEIGFKRQETEDADVVIYNTCTVRENANLKVYGRLGKLHSLKKSNPDMKIALFGCMMQEKQVVDKIQKDYPFVNLVFGTHNIFKFAELFYEMENRDSQLIDIWEGTDKIVEELPTERNYSFKSGVNIMFGCNNFCSYCIVPYVRGRERSREPEAIVKEIEALVADGVTEVMLLGQNVNSYGKTLKDPVTFAQLLEKVEQIEGLKRIRFMTSHPKDLSDELIEYMSKSRKVCHHLHLPMQSGSSRILKIMHRHYDKEKYLGLVEKIRTAVPDISLTTDIIVGFPGETEEDFQETLDVVEKSDFDTAFTFIYSKRSGTPAAKMEDQVPEDVVKDRFDRLLKLVQEKGREVSSRFQGEVQEVLVETESKEKGIFTGRTQYNLLVHFPGTPDLLGKYVNVRLDTCKGFYYMGTRVED
;
A
#
# COMPACT_ATOMS: atom_id res chain seq x y z
N MET A 1 2.10 -15.45 -15.83
CA MET A 1 2.71 -16.71 -15.41
C MET A 1 4.23 -16.50 -15.44
N PHE A 2 4.84 -16.16 -14.30
CA PHE A 2 6.26 -16.45 -14.19
C PHE A 2 6.36 -17.96 -14.41
N ASN A 3 7.20 -18.44 -15.32
CA ASN A 3 7.37 -19.87 -15.57
C ASN A 3 7.56 -20.57 -14.24
N GLU A 4 6.89 -21.73 -14.01
CA GLU A 4 7.14 -22.59 -12.86
C GLU A 4 8.66 -22.73 -12.69
N ILE A 5 9.17 -22.39 -11.51
CA ILE A 5 10.60 -22.40 -11.24
C ILE A 5 11.06 -23.86 -11.24
N ASP A 6 11.87 -24.24 -12.21
CA ASP A 6 12.45 -25.57 -12.24
C ASP A 6 13.64 -25.66 -11.26
N PHE A 7 13.34 -25.93 -10.00
CA PHE A 7 14.34 -26.06 -8.95
C PHE A 7 15.36 -27.18 -9.22
N SER A 8 15.04 -28.15 -10.08
CA SER A 8 15.98 -29.23 -10.43
C SER A 8 17.24 -28.74 -11.17
N LYS A 9 17.18 -27.54 -11.72
CA LYS A 9 18.30 -26.89 -12.41
C LYS A 9 19.20 -26.08 -11.47
N ILE A 10 18.80 -25.91 -10.22
CA ILE A 10 19.55 -25.13 -9.22
C ILE A 10 20.43 -26.10 -8.40
N ASP A 11 21.74 -25.96 -8.53
CA ASP A 11 22.68 -26.74 -7.72
C ASP A 11 22.74 -26.23 -6.28
N THR A 12 22.10 -26.95 -5.37
CA THR A 12 22.06 -26.63 -3.93
C THR A 12 23.29 -27.16 -3.16
N GLY A 13 24.20 -27.88 -3.82
CA GLY A 13 25.43 -28.41 -3.23
C GLY A 13 26.61 -27.43 -3.18
N ILE A 14 26.46 -26.27 -3.86
CA ILE A 14 27.48 -25.22 -3.91
C ILE A 14 27.29 -24.17 -2.81
N THR A 15 28.30 -23.29 -2.66
CA THR A 15 28.13 -22.07 -1.84
C THR A 15 27.02 -21.18 -2.40
N PRO A 16 26.15 -20.61 -1.54
CA PRO A 16 25.07 -19.71 -2.02
C PRO A 16 25.61 -18.60 -2.91
N PRO A 17 24.92 -18.28 -4.03
CA PRO A 17 25.30 -17.19 -4.94
C PRO A 17 25.47 -15.84 -4.23
N GLN A 18 26.27 -14.95 -4.80
CA GLN A 18 26.43 -13.58 -4.28
C GLN A 18 25.35 -12.62 -4.80
N ASP A 19 24.81 -12.87 -5.99
CA ASP A 19 23.67 -12.13 -6.51
C ASP A 19 22.45 -12.37 -5.61
N ASP A 20 21.76 -11.29 -5.25
CA ASP A 20 20.66 -11.35 -4.29
C ASP A 20 19.46 -12.17 -4.81
N THR A 21 19.13 -12.07 -6.09
CA THR A 21 18.01 -12.80 -6.71
C THR A 21 18.35 -14.30 -6.83
N GLU A 22 19.50 -14.63 -7.41
CA GLU A 22 19.96 -16.03 -7.53
C GLU A 22 20.10 -16.71 -6.16
N ARG A 23 20.55 -15.95 -5.15
CA ARG A 23 20.65 -16.41 -3.77
C ARG A 23 19.27 -16.78 -3.19
N GLN A 24 18.22 -16.01 -3.47
CA GLN A 24 16.88 -16.37 -3.02
C GLN A 24 16.38 -17.65 -3.72
N TYR A 25 16.58 -17.78 -5.02
CA TYR A 25 16.25 -19.01 -5.76
C TYR A 25 17.00 -20.25 -5.22
N TYR A 26 18.27 -20.10 -4.85
CA TYR A 26 19.03 -21.15 -4.21
C TYR A 26 18.39 -21.61 -2.89
N TYR A 27 17.98 -20.66 -2.02
CA TYR A 27 17.33 -21.03 -0.76
C TYR A 27 15.90 -21.55 -0.98
N MET A 28 15.19 -21.07 -1.99
CA MET A 28 13.89 -21.61 -2.37
C MET A 28 14.01 -23.08 -2.80
N ALA A 29 15.02 -23.44 -3.58
CA ALA A 29 15.27 -24.83 -3.97
C ALA A 29 15.50 -25.73 -2.74
N LYS A 30 16.33 -25.29 -1.79
CA LYS A 30 16.53 -26.02 -0.53
C LYS A 30 15.24 -26.17 0.30
N LEU A 31 14.45 -25.11 0.38
CA LEU A 31 13.17 -25.14 1.09
C LEU A 31 12.19 -26.08 0.43
N ALA A 32 12.12 -26.09 -0.91
CA ALA A 32 11.23 -26.99 -1.65
C ALA A 32 11.54 -28.47 -1.38
N GLU A 33 12.83 -28.83 -1.29
CA GLU A 33 13.26 -30.17 -0.90
C GLU A 33 12.82 -30.51 0.54
N MET A 34 13.01 -29.59 1.49
CA MET A 34 12.58 -29.76 2.88
C MET A 34 11.07 -29.91 3.00
N VAL A 35 10.30 -29.09 2.28
CA VAL A 35 8.83 -29.15 2.24
C VAL A 35 8.36 -30.51 1.71
N ALA A 36 8.91 -30.94 0.56
CA ALA A 36 8.55 -32.22 -0.05
C ALA A 36 8.88 -33.43 0.87
N LEU A 37 9.96 -33.37 1.62
CA LEU A 37 10.30 -34.40 2.60
C LEU A 37 9.29 -34.41 3.76
N ARG A 38 9.03 -33.26 4.35
CA ARG A 38 8.12 -33.10 5.49
C ARG A 38 6.68 -33.50 5.14
N GLU A 39 6.19 -33.18 3.91
CA GLU A 39 4.88 -33.62 3.44
C GLU A 39 4.77 -35.16 3.34
N ARG A 40 5.85 -35.82 2.88
CA ARG A 40 5.90 -37.30 2.84
C ARG A 40 5.85 -37.91 4.24
N GLU A 41 6.57 -37.31 5.20
CA GLU A 41 6.57 -37.79 6.60
C GLU A 41 5.22 -37.58 7.28
N LEU A 42 4.55 -36.45 7.04
CA LEU A 42 3.28 -36.10 7.64
C LEU A 42 2.08 -36.73 6.92
N GLY A 43 2.24 -37.18 5.68
CA GLY A 43 1.16 -37.69 4.83
C GLY A 43 0.10 -36.65 4.45
N ARG A 44 0.44 -35.35 4.54
CA ARG A 44 -0.44 -34.23 4.19
C ARG A 44 0.33 -33.04 3.66
N ARG A 45 -0.37 -32.13 2.96
CA ARG A 45 0.19 -30.85 2.54
C ARG A 45 0.51 -29.97 3.75
N ILE A 46 1.60 -29.24 3.67
CA ILE A 46 1.97 -28.21 4.65
C ILE A 46 1.29 -26.90 4.27
N THR A 47 0.77 -26.21 5.28
CA THR A 47 -0.06 -25.02 5.08
C THR A 47 0.58 -23.75 5.64
N TYR A 48 0.26 -22.59 5.02
CA TYR A 48 0.58 -21.30 5.58
C TYR A 48 -0.61 -20.34 5.59
N CYS A 49 -0.61 -19.43 6.55
CA CYS A 49 -1.54 -18.29 6.63
C CYS A 49 -0.73 -17.01 6.61
N LEU A 50 -1.02 -16.12 5.65
CA LEU A 50 -0.40 -14.80 5.55
C LEU A 50 -1.45 -13.72 5.74
N GLN A 51 -1.26 -12.86 6.74
CA GLN A 51 -2.15 -11.72 7.00
C GLN A 51 -1.40 -10.40 6.91
N THR A 52 -2.00 -9.43 6.21
CA THR A 52 -1.44 -8.09 6.02
C THR A 52 -2.20 -7.07 6.86
N PHE A 53 -1.47 -6.36 7.71
CA PHE A 53 -1.98 -5.23 8.50
C PHE A 53 -1.31 -3.96 8.00
N GLY A 54 -1.88 -3.32 6.97
CA GLY A 54 -1.16 -2.16 6.46
C GLY A 54 -1.76 -1.46 5.26
N CYS A 55 -0.88 -0.88 4.46
CA CYS A 55 -1.20 -0.16 3.24
C CYS A 55 -0.95 -1.05 2.00
N GLN A 56 -1.26 -0.53 0.81
CA GLN A 56 -1.06 -1.22 -0.47
C GLN A 56 0.39 -1.69 -0.70
N MET A 57 1.40 -0.93 -0.20
CA MET A 57 2.78 -1.40 -0.27
C MET A 57 3.05 -2.63 0.61
N ASN A 58 2.39 -2.74 1.77
CA ASN A 58 2.46 -3.96 2.57
C ASN A 58 1.76 -5.12 1.83
N GLU A 59 0.64 -4.85 1.17
CA GLU A 59 -0.04 -5.87 0.34
C GLU A 59 0.89 -6.39 -0.76
N LYS A 60 1.54 -5.48 -1.51
CA LYS A 60 2.52 -5.88 -2.55
C LYS A 60 3.71 -6.67 -1.97
N GLN A 61 4.19 -6.31 -0.79
CA GLN A 61 5.24 -7.06 -0.11
C GLN A 61 4.76 -8.45 0.34
N SER A 62 3.50 -8.56 0.76
CA SER A 62 2.91 -9.86 1.08
C SER A 62 2.71 -10.73 -0.16
N GLU A 63 2.40 -10.16 -1.32
CA GLU A 63 2.33 -10.90 -2.58
C GLU A 63 3.66 -11.58 -2.93
N VAL A 64 4.81 -10.90 -2.66
CA VAL A 64 6.14 -11.50 -2.85
C VAL A 64 6.37 -12.66 -1.89
N VAL A 65 6.06 -12.46 -0.59
CA VAL A 65 6.20 -13.54 0.41
C VAL A 65 5.29 -14.71 0.07
N ALA A 66 4.04 -14.46 -0.35
CA ALA A 66 3.11 -15.49 -0.78
C ALA A 66 3.63 -16.25 -2.00
N GLY A 67 4.13 -15.54 -3.03
CA GLY A 67 4.72 -16.16 -4.21
C GLY A 67 5.87 -17.10 -3.87
N ILE A 68 6.76 -16.70 -2.97
CA ILE A 68 7.84 -17.56 -2.49
C ILE A 68 7.29 -18.79 -1.76
N MET A 69 6.29 -18.63 -0.87
CA MET A 69 5.68 -19.74 -0.12
C MET A 69 4.98 -20.74 -1.05
N ASP A 70 4.26 -20.26 -2.05
CA ASP A 70 3.56 -21.10 -3.01
C ASP A 70 4.56 -21.87 -3.90
N GLU A 71 5.60 -21.21 -4.42
CA GLU A 71 6.64 -21.83 -5.25
C GLU A 71 7.42 -22.92 -4.50
N ILE A 72 7.71 -22.73 -3.22
CA ILE A 72 8.40 -23.77 -2.42
C ILE A 72 7.46 -24.89 -1.95
N GLY A 73 6.19 -24.83 -2.31
CA GLY A 73 5.22 -25.94 -2.18
C GLY A 73 4.26 -25.85 -1.01
N PHE A 74 4.24 -24.78 -0.20
CA PHE A 74 3.21 -24.60 0.83
C PHE A 74 1.86 -24.33 0.22
N LYS A 75 0.80 -24.76 0.91
CA LYS A 75 -0.59 -24.48 0.55
C LYS A 75 -1.13 -23.33 1.38
N ARG A 76 -1.56 -22.24 0.73
CA ARG A 76 -2.20 -21.12 1.40
C ARG A 76 -3.54 -21.49 2.02
N GLN A 77 -3.84 -20.94 3.20
CA GLN A 77 -5.15 -21.02 3.86
C GLN A 77 -5.49 -19.70 4.57
N GLU A 78 -6.79 -19.47 4.79
CA GLU A 78 -7.31 -18.24 5.38
C GLU A 78 -7.22 -18.20 6.92
N THR A 79 -7.16 -19.36 7.56
CA THR A 79 -7.18 -19.45 9.02
C THR A 79 -5.78 -19.58 9.61
N GLU A 80 -5.61 -19.08 10.83
CA GLU A 80 -4.33 -19.12 11.56
C GLU A 80 -3.98 -20.51 12.13
N ASP A 81 -4.85 -21.50 11.95
CA ASP A 81 -4.55 -22.89 12.25
C ASP A 81 -3.78 -23.53 11.08
N ALA A 82 -2.55 -23.08 10.91
CA ALA A 82 -1.64 -23.43 9.83
C ALA A 82 -0.29 -23.88 10.39
N ASP A 83 0.50 -24.55 9.56
CA ASP A 83 1.87 -24.95 9.95
C ASP A 83 2.80 -23.73 10.06
N VAL A 84 2.55 -22.69 9.23
CA VAL A 84 3.27 -21.42 9.25
C VAL A 84 2.28 -20.25 9.26
N VAL A 85 2.44 -19.31 10.19
CA VAL A 85 1.67 -18.06 10.24
C VAL A 85 2.60 -16.88 10.06
N ILE A 86 2.31 -16.05 9.08
CA ILE A 86 3.12 -14.89 8.70
C ILE A 86 2.29 -13.61 8.82
N TYR A 87 2.76 -12.61 9.55
CA TYR A 87 2.13 -11.31 9.66
C TYR A 87 2.99 -10.21 9.05
N ASN A 88 2.45 -9.53 8.05
CA ASN A 88 2.98 -8.27 7.56
C ASN A 88 2.38 -7.12 8.35
N THR A 89 3.21 -6.35 9.02
CA THR A 89 2.81 -5.40 10.05
C THR A 89 3.01 -3.95 9.61
N CYS A 90 2.21 -3.04 10.17
CA CYS A 90 2.24 -1.61 9.86
C CYS A 90 2.41 -0.80 11.13
N THR A 91 3.14 0.30 11.07
CA THR A 91 3.30 1.26 12.16
C THR A 91 2.61 2.61 11.91
N VAL A 92 2.10 2.82 10.68
CA VAL A 92 1.44 4.09 10.33
C VAL A 92 0.09 4.25 11.05
N ARG A 93 -0.59 3.14 11.38
CA ARG A 93 -1.90 3.15 12.04
C ARG A 93 -1.78 2.46 13.41
N GLU A 94 -2.02 3.18 14.49
CA GLU A 94 -1.92 2.67 15.86
C GLU A 94 -2.80 1.43 16.11
N ASN A 95 -4.02 1.44 15.58
CA ASN A 95 -4.92 0.29 15.66
C ASN A 95 -4.35 -0.99 15.01
N ALA A 96 -3.39 -0.86 14.08
CA ALA A 96 -2.75 -2.01 13.47
C ALA A 96 -1.82 -2.71 14.48
N ASN A 97 -1.06 -1.93 15.27
CA ASN A 97 -0.15 -2.47 16.30
C ASN A 97 -0.92 -3.23 17.38
N LEU A 98 -2.03 -2.64 17.88
CA LEU A 98 -2.87 -3.29 18.90
C LEU A 98 -3.48 -4.60 18.39
N LYS A 99 -3.92 -4.63 17.12
CA LYS A 99 -4.43 -5.87 16.50
C LYS A 99 -3.36 -6.96 16.42
N VAL A 100 -2.11 -6.61 16.08
CA VAL A 100 -1.01 -7.58 16.03
C VAL A 100 -0.77 -8.19 17.40
N TYR A 101 -0.64 -7.40 18.46
CA TYR A 101 -0.45 -7.94 19.82
C TYR A 101 -1.60 -8.82 20.29
N GLY A 102 -2.85 -8.42 20.03
CA GLY A 102 -4.03 -9.24 20.34
C GLY A 102 -4.00 -10.60 19.62
N ARG A 103 -3.59 -10.61 18.34
CA ARG A 103 -3.46 -11.86 17.58
C ARG A 103 -2.29 -12.73 18.03
N LEU A 104 -1.18 -12.14 18.46
CA LEU A 104 -0.04 -12.90 19.03
C LEU A 104 -0.48 -13.70 20.26
N GLY A 105 -1.38 -13.15 21.11
CA GLY A 105 -1.97 -13.90 22.22
C GLY A 105 -2.73 -15.15 21.75
N LYS A 106 -3.50 -15.04 20.66
CA LYS A 106 -4.20 -16.20 20.05
C LYS A 106 -3.19 -17.20 19.47
N LEU A 107 -2.18 -16.74 18.73
CA LEU A 107 -1.15 -17.61 18.17
C LEU A 107 -0.37 -18.36 19.24
N HIS A 108 -0.13 -17.74 20.40
CA HIS A 108 0.47 -18.44 21.55
C HIS A 108 -0.36 -19.66 21.98
N SER A 109 -1.69 -19.52 22.00
CA SER A 109 -2.59 -20.61 22.35
C SER A 109 -2.58 -21.70 21.27
N LEU A 110 -2.61 -21.33 19.98
CA LEU A 110 -2.53 -22.29 18.87
C LEU A 110 -1.19 -23.04 18.88
N LYS A 111 -0.10 -22.35 19.11
CA LYS A 111 1.24 -22.96 19.19
C LYS A 111 1.37 -23.97 20.35
N LYS A 112 0.63 -23.81 21.44
CA LYS A 112 0.59 -24.83 22.51
C LYS A 112 -0.05 -26.15 22.04
N SER A 113 -1.02 -26.05 21.13
CA SER A 113 -1.69 -27.23 20.53
C SER A 113 -0.88 -27.81 19.36
N ASN A 114 -0.12 -26.97 18.66
CA ASN A 114 0.76 -27.33 17.55
C ASN A 114 2.17 -26.75 17.80
N PRO A 115 3.02 -27.40 18.59
CA PRO A 115 4.36 -26.91 18.96
C PRO A 115 5.28 -26.65 17.75
N ASP A 116 5.07 -27.39 16.66
CA ASP A 116 5.87 -27.28 15.42
C ASP A 116 5.48 -26.08 14.55
N MET A 117 4.34 -25.43 14.85
CA MET A 117 3.89 -24.22 14.15
C MET A 117 5.01 -23.18 14.15
N LYS A 118 5.29 -22.61 12.98
CA LYS A 118 6.24 -21.48 12.84
C LYS A 118 5.48 -20.15 12.72
N ILE A 119 6.01 -19.12 13.35
CA ILE A 119 5.42 -17.78 13.35
C ILE A 119 6.47 -16.78 12.90
N ALA A 120 6.15 -16.02 11.85
CA ALA A 120 7.01 -14.97 11.29
C ALA A 120 6.32 -13.60 11.33
N LEU A 121 7.04 -12.56 11.72
CA LEU A 121 6.59 -11.17 11.72
C LEU A 121 7.51 -10.32 10.85
N PHE A 122 6.94 -9.49 9.98
CA PHE A 122 7.72 -8.56 9.18
C PHE A 122 6.98 -7.25 8.91
N GLY A 123 7.63 -6.31 8.25
CA GLY A 123 7.04 -5.05 7.83
C GLY A 123 7.44 -3.86 8.69
N CYS A 124 6.72 -2.74 8.51
CA CYS A 124 7.12 -1.44 9.08
C CYS A 124 7.23 -1.43 10.62
N MET A 125 6.35 -2.16 11.31
CA MET A 125 6.34 -2.22 12.76
C MET A 125 7.63 -2.88 13.31
N MET A 126 8.21 -3.81 12.55
CA MET A 126 9.45 -4.49 12.94
C MET A 126 10.71 -3.64 12.74
N GLN A 127 10.59 -2.42 12.19
CA GLN A 127 11.69 -1.44 12.15
C GLN A 127 11.79 -0.60 13.44
N GLU A 128 10.81 -0.66 14.32
CA GLU A 128 10.82 0.06 15.58
C GLU A 128 11.54 -0.76 16.66
N LYS A 129 12.72 -0.30 17.08
CA LYS A 129 13.55 -1.00 18.06
C LYS A 129 12.78 -1.41 19.31
N GLN A 130 11.97 -0.50 19.90
CA GLN A 130 11.16 -0.78 21.08
C GLN A 130 10.15 -1.90 20.88
N VAL A 131 9.63 -2.06 19.65
CA VAL A 131 8.70 -3.14 19.28
C VAL A 131 9.46 -4.46 19.18
N VAL A 132 10.62 -4.47 18.51
CA VAL A 132 11.47 -5.66 18.38
C VAL A 132 11.94 -6.14 19.75
N ASP A 133 12.42 -5.23 20.62
CA ASP A 133 12.83 -5.53 21.99
C ASP A 133 11.66 -6.17 22.80
N LYS A 134 10.44 -5.64 22.59
CA LYS A 134 9.22 -6.21 23.21
C LYS A 134 8.88 -7.60 22.65
N ILE A 135 8.95 -7.80 21.33
CA ILE A 135 8.71 -9.12 20.71
C ILE A 135 9.71 -10.13 21.22
N GLN A 136 10.98 -9.78 21.27
CA GLN A 136 12.04 -10.65 21.77
C GLN A 136 11.81 -11.08 23.21
N LYS A 137 11.39 -10.15 24.07
CA LYS A 137 11.19 -10.38 25.50
C LYS A 137 9.88 -11.11 25.81
N ASP A 138 8.76 -10.61 25.26
CA ASP A 138 7.42 -11.00 25.67
C ASP A 138 6.82 -12.11 24.79
N TYR A 139 7.38 -12.33 23.59
CA TYR A 139 6.87 -13.27 22.59
C TYR A 139 7.98 -14.22 22.04
N PRO A 140 8.73 -14.91 22.92
CA PRO A 140 9.85 -15.77 22.48
C PRO A 140 9.42 -16.95 21.61
N PHE A 141 8.13 -17.22 21.51
CA PHE A 141 7.55 -18.24 20.65
C PHE A 141 7.43 -17.82 19.17
N VAL A 142 7.65 -16.55 18.84
CA VAL A 142 7.80 -16.08 17.46
C VAL A 142 9.14 -16.56 16.92
N ASN A 143 9.16 -17.18 15.75
CA ASN A 143 10.35 -17.83 15.22
C ASN A 143 11.21 -16.88 14.37
N LEU A 144 10.58 -16.00 13.57
CA LEU A 144 11.27 -15.09 12.66
C LEU A 144 10.74 -13.66 12.78
N VAL A 145 11.63 -12.69 12.88
CA VAL A 145 11.31 -11.25 12.85
C VAL A 145 12.28 -10.55 11.90
N PHE A 146 11.74 -9.86 10.88
CA PHE A 146 12.57 -9.12 9.92
C PHE A 146 11.91 -7.81 9.47
N GLY A 147 12.72 -6.87 8.99
CA GLY A 147 12.28 -5.51 8.68
C GLY A 147 11.80 -5.32 7.25
N THR A 148 11.56 -4.04 6.88
CA THR A 148 11.15 -3.65 5.53
C THR A 148 12.31 -3.60 4.54
N HIS A 149 13.55 -3.53 5.03
CA HIS A 149 14.74 -3.35 4.21
C HIS A 149 15.33 -4.65 3.66
N ASN A 150 14.92 -5.78 4.21
CA ASN A 150 15.42 -7.11 3.87
C ASN A 150 14.32 -8.13 3.55
N ILE A 151 13.15 -7.68 3.12
CA ILE A 151 12.03 -8.56 2.71
C ILE A 151 12.47 -9.50 1.57
N PHE A 152 13.29 -9.02 0.64
CA PHE A 152 13.81 -9.83 -0.45
C PHE A 152 14.61 -11.04 0.02
N LYS A 153 15.16 -11.02 1.25
CA LYS A 153 15.88 -12.15 1.86
C LYS A 153 14.96 -13.22 2.47
N PHE A 154 13.66 -13.13 2.24
CA PHE A 154 12.72 -14.00 2.96
C PHE A 154 13.02 -15.50 2.82
N ALA A 155 13.36 -15.99 1.62
CA ALA A 155 13.68 -17.40 1.44
C ALA A 155 14.93 -17.83 2.24
N GLU A 156 15.99 -17.01 2.23
CA GLU A 156 17.18 -17.22 3.05
C GLU A 156 16.84 -17.25 4.54
N LEU A 157 16.14 -16.22 5.04
CA LEU A 157 15.76 -16.10 6.45
C LEU A 157 14.82 -17.21 6.90
N PHE A 158 13.92 -17.64 6.04
CA PHE A 158 13.00 -18.73 6.33
C PHE A 158 13.76 -20.07 6.42
N TYR A 159 14.71 -20.30 5.51
CA TYR A 159 15.61 -21.48 5.59
C TYR A 159 16.45 -21.48 6.87
N GLU A 160 17.01 -20.34 7.26
CA GLU A 160 17.77 -20.21 8.50
C GLU A 160 16.88 -20.46 9.73
N MET A 161 15.65 -19.95 9.73
CA MET A 161 14.67 -20.17 10.81
C MET A 161 14.32 -21.66 10.96
N GLU A 162 14.14 -22.39 9.86
CA GLU A 162 13.83 -23.83 9.90
C GLU A 162 14.99 -24.66 10.47
N ASN A 163 16.24 -24.18 10.35
CA ASN A 163 17.43 -24.87 10.80
C ASN A 163 17.94 -24.42 12.19
N ARG A 164 17.10 -23.73 12.99
CA ARG A 164 17.47 -23.29 14.34
C ARG A 164 16.31 -23.36 15.34
N ASP A 165 16.66 -23.59 16.61
CA ASP A 165 15.68 -23.68 17.69
C ASP A 165 15.36 -22.32 18.34
N SER A 166 16.21 -21.32 18.13
CA SER A 166 16.05 -19.99 18.73
C SER A 166 15.36 -19.02 17.76
N GLN A 167 14.73 -17.97 18.33
CA GLN A 167 14.16 -16.87 17.53
C GLN A 167 15.23 -16.22 16.64
N LEU A 168 14.95 -16.07 15.36
CA LEU A 168 15.77 -15.33 14.40
C LEU A 168 15.24 -13.90 14.27
N ILE A 169 16.09 -12.92 14.54
CA ILE A 169 15.80 -11.50 14.35
C ILE A 169 16.83 -10.92 13.40
N ASP A 170 16.38 -10.46 12.22
CA ASP A 170 17.24 -9.82 11.21
C ASP A 170 16.63 -8.48 10.77
N ILE A 171 17.02 -7.41 11.43
CA ILE A 171 16.53 -6.06 11.16
C ILE A 171 17.65 -5.21 10.59
N TRP A 172 17.49 -4.77 9.35
CA TRP A 172 18.42 -3.84 8.72
C TRP A 172 18.00 -2.39 9.00
N GLU A 173 18.93 -1.54 9.36
CA GLU A 173 18.69 -0.11 9.60
C GLU A 173 18.40 0.66 8.30
N GLY A 174 18.87 0.16 7.17
CA GLY A 174 18.64 0.71 5.84
C GLY A 174 19.20 -0.19 4.75
N THR A 175 18.85 0.13 3.51
CA THR A 175 19.41 -0.52 2.33
C THR A 175 19.31 0.44 1.14
N ASP A 176 20.25 0.35 0.22
CA ASP A 176 20.22 0.95 -1.13
C ASP A 176 19.74 -0.06 -2.19
N LYS A 177 19.67 -1.35 -1.82
CA LYS A 177 19.29 -2.44 -2.72
C LYS A 177 17.82 -2.38 -3.12
N ILE A 178 17.57 -2.66 -4.37
CA ILE A 178 16.28 -3.02 -4.94
C ILE A 178 16.47 -4.36 -5.64
N VAL A 179 15.79 -5.40 -5.15
CA VAL A 179 15.87 -6.76 -5.72
C VAL A 179 14.63 -7.00 -6.54
N GLU A 180 14.84 -7.35 -7.78
CA GLU A 180 13.81 -7.55 -8.80
C GLU A 180 13.55 -9.06 -9.04
N GLU A 181 12.52 -9.35 -9.80
CA GLU A 181 12.26 -10.70 -10.35
C GLU A 181 12.05 -11.81 -9.30
N LEU A 182 11.54 -11.47 -8.10
CA LEU A 182 11.11 -12.48 -7.15
C LEU A 182 9.67 -12.95 -7.46
N PRO A 183 9.33 -14.21 -7.15
CA PRO A 183 7.99 -14.73 -7.32
C PRO A 183 6.96 -13.87 -6.60
N THR A 184 5.79 -13.74 -7.21
CA THR A 184 4.72 -12.89 -6.67
C THR A 184 3.37 -13.55 -6.90
N GLU A 185 2.60 -13.79 -5.83
CA GLU A 185 1.22 -14.26 -5.90
C GLU A 185 0.26 -13.09 -5.75
N ARG A 186 -0.45 -12.76 -6.81
CA ARG A 186 -1.33 -11.58 -6.87
C ARG A 186 -2.71 -11.89 -6.31
N ASN A 187 -3.28 -10.90 -5.62
CA ASN A 187 -4.65 -10.98 -5.12
C ASN A 187 -5.70 -10.90 -6.23
N TYR A 188 -5.36 -10.33 -7.39
CA TYR A 188 -6.26 -10.18 -8.55
C TYR A 188 -5.53 -10.53 -9.85
N SER A 189 -6.22 -11.22 -10.76
CA SER A 189 -5.70 -11.56 -12.08
C SER A 189 -5.71 -10.38 -13.08
N PHE A 190 -6.58 -9.38 -12.86
CA PHE A 190 -6.87 -8.28 -13.79
C PHE A 190 -6.32 -6.91 -13.36
N LYS A 191 -5.85 -6.76 -12.13
CA LYS A 191 -5.21 -5.54 -11.62
C LYS A 191 -4.03 -5.87 -10.72
N SER A 192 -3.02 -4.98 -10.67
CA SER A 192 -1.84 -5.18 -9.81
C SER A 192 -1.27 -3.86 -9.29
N GLY A 193 -0.72 -3.89 -8.08
CA GLY A 193 0.17 -2.85 -7.60
C GLY A 193 1.57 -3.04 -8.18
N VAL A 194 2.24 -1.95 -8.53
CA VAL A 194 3.64 -1.93 -8.98
C VAL A 194 4.41 -0.89 -8.17
N ASN A 195 5.34 -1.36 -7.37
CA ASN A 195 6.23 -0.43 -6.66
C ASN A 195 7.15 0.25 -7.67
N ILE A 196 7.13 1.58 -7.72
CA ILE A 196 8.04 2.35 -8.58
C ILE A 196 9.20 2.95 -7.79
N MET A 197 9.03 3.09 -6.48
CA MET A 197 10.04 3.63 -5.57
C MET A 197 9.79 3.18 -4.13
N PHE A 198 10.80 3.29 -3.29
CA PHE A 198 10.77 2.99 -1.86
C PHE A 198 11.33 4.16 -1.06
N GLY A 199 10.86 4.31 0.18
CA GLY A 199 11.34 5.34 1.11
C GLY A 199 10.83 6.74 0.81
N CYS A 200 11.19 7.72 1.66
CA CYS A 200 10.75 9.10 1.52
C CYS A 200 11.77 10.07 2.13
N ASN A 201 12.08 11.15 1.40
CA ASN A 201 13.02 12.19 1.82
C ASN A 201 12.33 13.44 2.40
N ASN A 202 11.01 13.46 2.54
CA ASN A 202 10.31 14.66 3.00
C ASN A 202 10.48 14.93 4.50
N PHE A 203 10.66 13.91 5.33
CA PHE A 203 10.83 14.03 6.79
C PHE A 203 9.79 14.96 7.43
N CYS A 204 8.52 14.86 7.01
CA CYS A 204 7.43 15.55 7.68
C CYS A 204 7.48 15.26 9.18
N SER A 205 7.31 16.27 10.03
CA SER A 205 7.60 16.16 11.48
C SER A 205 6.77 15.12 12.23
N TYR A 206 5.61 14.73 11.70
CA TYR A 206 4.73 13.71 12.26
C TYR A 206 4.94 12.31 11.69
N CYS A 207 5.73 12.17 10.61
CA CYS A 207 5.73 10.98 9.78
C CYS A 207 6.85 10.00 10.16
N ILE A 208 6.48 8.76 10.43
CA ILE A 208 7.41 7.68 10.76
C ILE A 208 8.05 7.03 9.51
N VAL A 209 7.48 7.25 8.32
CA VAL A 209 7.88 6.55 7.08
C VAL A 209 9.37 6.63 6.77
N PRO A 210 10.06 7.80 6.83
CA PRO A 210 11.49 7.86 6.55
C PRO A 210 12.34 6.98 7.49
N TYR A 211 11.85 6.72 8.69
CA TYR A 211 12.56 5.96 9.72
C TYR A 211 12.36 4.45 9.59
N VAL A 212 11.23 4.04 8.96
CA VAL A 212 10.88 2.62 8.81
C VAL A 212 10.97 2.10 7.37
N ARG A 213 11.13 2.99 6.38
CA ARG A 213 11.30 2.63 4.95
C ARG A 213 12.54 3.23 4.31
N GLY A 214 13.28 4.03 5.07
CA GLY A 214 14.53 4.64 4.65
C GLY A 214 14.37 5.80 3.68
N ARG A 215 15.49 6.18 3.06
CA ARG A 215 15.57 7.21 2.04
C ARG A 215 14.93 6.77 0.73
N GLU A 216 14.56 7.74 -0.11
CA GLU A 216 14.03 7.47 -1.45
C GLU A 216 15.01 6.67 -2.30
N ARG A 217 14.47 5.67 -2.98
CA ARG A 217 15.13 4.85 -3.99
C ARG A 217 14.13 4.56 -5.09
N SER A 218 14.39 5.09 -6.28
CA SER A 218 13.56 4.84 -7.46
C SER A 218 14.04 3.58 -8.17
N ARG A 219 13.11 2.80 -8.70
CA ARG A 219 13.42 1.69 -9.61
C ARG A 219 13.72 2.23 -11.00
N GLU A 220 14.54 1.52 -11.76
CA GLU A 220 14.79 1.87 -13.15
C GLU A 220 13.51 1.80 -13.99
N PRO A 221 13.26 2.78 -14.89
CA PRO A 221 12.04 2.79 -15.71
C PRO A 221 11.84 1.52 -16.53
N GLU A 222 12.92 0.98 -17.07
CA GLU A 222 12.92 -0.22 -17.90
C GLU A 222 12.49 -1.47 -17.11
N ALA A 223 12.89 -1.58 -15.86
CA ALA A 223 12.45 -2.67 -14.97
C ALA A 223 10.96 -2.56 -14.63
N ILE A 224 10.45 -1.34 -14.43
CA ILE A 224 9.02 -1.09 -14.18
C ILE A 224 8.20 -1.44 -15.43
N VAL A 225 8.64 -0.98 -16.62
CA VAL A 225 7.95 -1.28 -17.89
C VAL A 225 7.93 -2.78 -18.14
N LYS A 226 9.06 -3.48 -18.00
CA LYS A 226 9.16 -4.94 -18.15
C LYS A 226 8.21 -5.68 -17.21
N GLU A 227 8.12 -5.26 -15.93
CA GLU A 227 7.16 -5.84 -14.98
C GLU A 227 5.72 -5.64 -15.45
N ILE A 228 5.36 -4.43 -15.89
CA ILE A 228 3.99 -4.14 -16.34
C ILE A 228 3.65 -4.89 -17.62
N GLU A 229 4.58 -5.00 -18.58
CA GLU A 229 4.40 -5.81 -19.79
C GLU A 229 4.12 -7.29 -19.46
N ALA A 230 4.88 -7.86 -18.53
CA ALA A 230 4.65 -9.23 -18.06
C ALA A 230 3.29 -9.38 -17.37
N LEU A 231 2.89 -8.40 -16.55
CA LEU A 231 1.57 -8.37 -15.90
C LEU A 231 0.43 -8.30 -16.95
N VAL A 232 0.58 -7.48 -17.97
CA VAL A 232 -0.42 -7.34 -19.05
C VAL A 232 -0.50 -8.62 -19.89
N ALA A 233 0.63 -9.24 -20.19
CA ALA A 233 0.67 -10.55 -20.89
C ALA A 233 -0.07 -11.65 -20.07
N ASP A 234 -0.12 -11.50 -18.74
CA ASP A 234 -0.87 -12.39 -17.85
C ASP A 234 -2.29 -11.89 -17.49
N GLY A 235 -2.83 -10.95 -18.27
CA GLY A 235 -4.22 -10.52 -18.22
C GLY A 235 -4.52 -9.30 -17.35
N VAL A 236 -3.51 -8.64 -16.76
CA VAL A 236 -3.70 -7.39 -16.02
C VAL A 236 -4.05 -6.26 -16.96
N THR A 237 -5.09 -5.51 -16.66
CA THR A 237 -5.55 -4.37 -17.47
C THR A 237 -5.50 -3.03 -16.73
N GLU A 238 -5.35 -3.06 -15.41
CA GLU A 238 -5.19 -1.86 -14.58
C GLU A 238 -3.97 -2.02 -13.65
N VAL A 239 -3.11 -1.01 -13.60
CA VAL A 239 -1.99 -0.96 -12.65
C VAL A 239 -2.13 0.23 -11.70
N MET A 240 -1.71 0.01 -10.43
CA MET A 240 -1.55 1.04 -9.42
C MET A 240 -0.07 1.26 -9.15
N LEU A 241 0.50 2.39 -9.56
CA LEU A 241 1.88 2.75 -9.29
C LEU A 241 2.03 3.19 -7.84
N LEU A 242 2.89 2.50 -7.08
CA LEU A 242 3.03 2.62 -5.64
C LEU A 242 4.37 3.24 -5.25
N GLY A 243 4.33 4.15 -4.28
CA GLY A 243 5.49 4.77 -3.65
C GLY A 243 5.05 5.56 -2.42
N GLN A 244 5.99 6.11 -1.64
CA GLN A 244 5.68 6.99 -0.52
C GLN A 244 5.49 8.45 -0.95
N ASN A 245 5.99 8.81 -2.12
CA ASN A 245 5.80 10.09 -2.80
C ASN A 245 6.09 9.89 -4.29
N VAL A 246 5.12 9.40 -5.05
CA VAL A 246 5.32 9.04 -6.46
C VAL A 246 5.74 10.24 -7.33
N ASN A 247 5.38 11.46 -6.95
CA ASN A 247 5.74 12.67 -7.68
C ASN A 247 7.25 12.99 -7.63
N SER A 248 8.00 12.41 -6.67
CA SER A 248 9.45 12.54 -6.60
C SER A 248 10.21 11.43 -7.31
N TYR A 249 9.50 10.50 -7.96
CA TYR A 249 10.10 9.41 -8.71
C TYR A 249 11.21 9.91 -9.66
N GLY A 250 12.25 9.09 -9.76
CA GLY A 250 13.37 9.28 -10.68
C GLY A 250 14.46 10.23 -10.20
N LYS A 251 14.23 11.02 -9.14
CA LYS A 251 15.25 11.95 -8.61
C LYS A 251 16.51 11.25 -8.07
N THR A 252 16.41 9.98 -7.73
CA THR A 252 17.52 9.18 -7.18
C THR A 252 18.19 8.28 -8.22
N LEU A 253 17.71 8.28 -9.44
CA LEU A 253 18.32 7.54 -10.55
C LEU A 253 19.62 8.24 -10.99
N LYS A 254 20.53 7.46 -11.56
CA LYS A 254 21.78 7.97 -12.14
C LYS A 254 21.49 8.96 -13.27
N ASP A 255 20.53 8.60 -14.11
CA ASP A 255 19.99 9.45 -15.16
C ASP A 255 18.57 9.83 -14.76
N PRO A 256 18.35 11.04 -14.18
CA PRO A 256 17.06 11.43 -13.62
C PRO A 256 15.94 11.43 -14.66
N VAL A 257 14.80 10.84 -14.29
CA VAL A 257 13.58 10.75 -15.10
C VAL A 257 12.43 11.30 -14.28
N THR A 258 11.54 12.10 -14.87
CA THR A 258 10.36 12.60 -14.16
C THR A 258 9.27 11.53 -14.04
N PHE A 259 8.37 11.71 -13.09
CA PHE A 259 7.21 10.81 -12.98
C PHE A 259 6.30 10.88 -14.21
N ALA A 260 6.16 12.05 -14.83
CA ALA A 260 5.42 12.21 -16.09
C ALA A 260 6.05 11.39 -17.23
N GLN A 261 7.37 11.41 -17.35
CA GLN A 261 8.10 10.61 -18.36
C GLN A 261 7.96 9.09 -18.10
N LEU A 262 7.91 8.66 -16.84
CA LEU A 262 7.59 7.26 -16.53
C LEU A 262 6.17 6.91 -16.98
N LEU A 263 5.19 7.76 -16.67
CA LEU A 263 3.79 7.55 -17.09
C LEU A 263 3.69 7.46 -18.62
N GLU A 264 4.41 8.31 -19.36
CA GLU A 264 4.47 8.26 -20.82
C GLU A 264 4.97 6.92 -21.35
N LYS A 265 6.05 6.36 -20.75
CA LYS A 265 6.55 5.02 -21.11
C LYS A 265 5.52 3.93 -20.80
N VAL A 266 4.90 3.96 -19.64
CA VAL A 266 3.90 2.96 -19.21
C VAL A 266 2.63 3.05 -20.06
N GLU A 267 2.22 4.23 -20.51
CA GLU A 267 1.04 4.39 -21.37
C GLU A 267 1.18 3.70 -22.73
N GLN A 268 2.42 3.51 -23.23
CA GLN A 268 2.66 2.83 -24.52
C GLN A 268 2.38 1.32 -24.46
N ILE A 269 2.29 0.72 -23.25
CA ILE A 269 2.10 -0.73 -23.12
C ILE A 269 0.72 -1.11 -23.67
N GLU A 270 0.71 -1.89 -24.75
CA GLU A 270 -0.50 -2.38 -25.37
C GLU A 270 -1.24 -3.35 -24.43
N GLY A 271 -2.58 -3.31 -24.40
CA GLY A 271 -3.39 -4.13 -23.47
C GLY A 271 -3.62 -3.51 -22.09
N LEU A 272 -2.75 -2.61 -21.62
CA LEU A 272 -3.01 -1.83 -20.42
C LEU A 272 -4.09 -0.78 -20.70
N LYS A 273 -5.15 -0.76 -19.88
CA LYS A 273 -6.29 0.16 -20.04
C LYS A 273 -6.27 1.32 -19.07
N ARG A 274 -5.84 1.09 -17.81
CA ARG A 274 -5.86 2.13 -16.76
C ARG A 274 -4.55 2.14 -15.97
N ILE A 275 -4.08 3.36 -15.72
CA ILE A 275 -2.94 3.65 -14.86
C ILE A 275 -3.44 4.50 -13.70
N ARG A 276 -3.26 4.00 -12.48
CA ARG A 276 -3.51 4.74 -11.23
C ARG A 276 -2.21 4.98 -10.49
N PHE A 277 -2.21 6.01 -9.70
CA PHE A 277 -1.15 6.24 -8.72
C PHE A 277 -1.71 6.87 -7.45
N MET A 278 -1.02 6.67 -6.34
CA MET A 278 -1.40 7.19 -5.03
C MET A 278 -0.19 7.83 -4.36
N THR A 279 -0.45 8.59 -3.29
CA THR A 279 0.60 9.15 -2.42
C THR A 279 1.42 10.24 -3.10
N SER A 280 0.72 11.23 -3.63
CA SER A 280 1.31 12.48 -4.12
C SER A 280 1.69 13.42 -2.96
N HIS A 281 2.69 14.27 -3.16
CA HIS A 281 3.00 15.34 -2.23
C HIS A 281 2.87 16.69 -2.96
N PRO A 282 2.11 17.66 -2.42
CA PRO A 282 1.84 18.94 -3.10
C PRO A 282 3.11 19.68 -3.54
N LYS A 283 4.19 19.57 -2.77
CA LYS A 283 5.50 20.17 -3.11
C LYS A 283 6.05 19.67 -4.45
N ASP A 284 5.78 18.40 -4.79
CA ASP A 284 6.39 17.72 -5.93
C ASP A 284 5.40 17.53 -7.11
N LEU A 285 4.15 18.04 -7.00
CA LEU A 285 3.21 18.08 -8.11
C LEU A 285 3.67 19.11 -9.14
N SER A 286 4.24 18.65 -10.26
CA SER A 286 4.78 19.49 -11.32
C SER A 286 3.73 19.87 -12.37
N ASP A 287 3.96 21.01 -13.04
CA ASP A 287 3.14 21.43 -14.17
C ASP A 287 3.21 20.40 -15.33
N GLU A 288 4.38 19.77 -15.55
CA GLU A 288 4.56 18.67 -16.51
C GLU A 288 3.62 17.49 -16.21
N LEU A 289 3.50 17.07 -14.95
CA LEU A 289 2.60 15.98 -14.56
C LEU A 289 1.14 16.38 -14.77
N ILE A 290 0.74 17.60 -14.41
CA ILE A 290 -0.62 18.12 -14.62
C ILE A 290 -0.95 18.14 -16.12
N GLU A 291 -0.05 18.65 -16.95
CA GLU A 291 -0.22 18.68 -18.41
C GLU A 291 -0.31 17.26 -18.99
N TYR A 292 0.52 16.32 -18.50
CA TYR A 292 0.46 14.95 -18.95
C TYR A 292 -0.89 14.30 -18.60
N MET A 293 -1.37 14.47 -17.36
CA MET A 293 -2.67 13.94 -16.94
C MET A 293 -3.82 14.45 -17.80
N SER A 294 -3.76 15.70 -18.27
CA SER A 294 -4.81 16.27 -19.12
C SER A 294 -4.84 15.69 -20.56
N LYS A 295 -3.76 15.05 -20.99
CA LYS A 295 -3.62 14.50 -22.35
C LYS A 295 -3.69 12.98 -22.39
N SER A 296 -3.38 12.32 -21.29
CA SER A 296 -3.34 10.87 -21.17
C SER A 296 -4.72 10.24 -21.35
N ARG A 297 -4.75 9.08 -22.01
CA ARG A 297 -5.98 8.29 -22.19
C ARG A 297 -6.09 7.15 -21.20
N LYS A 298 -4.98 6.79 -20.51
CA LYS A 298 -4.92 5.65 -19.59
C LYS A 298 -4.77 6.08 -18.14
N VAL A 299 -4.17 7.26 -17.87
CA VAL A 299 -4.07 7.78 -16.51
C VAL A 299 -5.47 8.17 -16.02
N CYS A 300 -5.89 7.56 -14.93
CA CYS A 300 -7.19 7.79 -14.33
C CYS A 300 -7.34 9.23 -13.84
N HIS A 301 -8.51 9.84 -14.04
CA HIS A 301 -8.83 11.20 -13.58
C HIS A 301 -9.11 11.22 -12.07
N HIS A 302 -8.15 10.76 -11.30
CA HIS A 302 -8.16 10.77 -9.85
C HIS A 302 -6.78 11.17 -9.33
N LEU A 303 -6.74 12.15 -8.44
CA LEU A 303 -5.52 12.59 -7.78
C LEU A 303 -5.72 12.61 -6.26
N HIS A 304 -4.92 11.84 -5.54
CA HIS A 304 -4.83 11.93 -4.09
C HIS A 304 -3.73 12.94 -3.71
N LEU A 305 -4.12 14.10 -3.19
CA LEU A 305 -3.23 15.22 -2.88
C LEU A 305 -3.36 15.62 -1.40
N PRO A 306 -2.63 14.96 -0.48
CA PRO A 306 -2.72 15.18 0.95
C PRO A 306 -2.37 16.60 1.39
N MET A 307 -3.36 17.38 1.82
CA MET A 307 -3.15 18.75 2.32
C MET A 307 -2.60 18.79 3.73
N GLN A 308 -2.98 17.81 4.57
CA GLN A 308 -2.67 17.63 5.98
C GLN A 308 -3.22 18.72 6.90
N SER A 309 -3.05 20.00 6.58
CA SER A 309 -3.60 21.17 7.26
C SER A 309 -3.84 22.30 6.25
N GLY A 310 -4.80 23.18 6.52
CA GLY A 310 -5.03 24.41 5.75
C GLY A 310 -4.25 25.61 6.28
N SER A 311 -3.60 25.51 7.45
CA SER A 311 -2.82 26.61 8.02
C SER A 311 -1.37 26.58 7.54
N SER A 312 -0.92 27.68 6.90
CA SER A 312 0.46 27.85 6.47
C SER A 312 1.45 27.76 7.64
N ARG A 313 1.04 28.20 8.85
CA ARG A 313 1.84 28.09 10.07
C ARG A 313 2.03 26.62 10.49
N ILE A 314 0.97 25.84 10.52
CA ILE A 314 1.01 24.41 10.86
C ILE A 314 1.76 23.63 9.79
N LEU A 315 1.53 23.88 8.51
CA LEU A 315 2.26 23.24 7.41
C LEU A 315 3.77 23.44 7.52
N LYS A 316 4.22 24.64 7.93
CA LYS A 316 5.63 24.92 8.19
C LYS A 316 6.19 24.08 9.34
N ILE A 317 5.45 23.95 10.45
CA ILE A 317 5.83 23.10 11.60
C ILE A 317 5.81 21.62 11.21
N MET A 318 4.90 21.21 10.35
CA MET A 318 4.82 19.85 9.78
C MET A 318 5.94 19.56 8.77
N HIS A 319 6.79 20.54 8.38
CA HIS A 319 7.82 20.44 7.32
C HIS A 319 7.21 20.05 5.95
N ARG A 320 6.07 20.66 5.58
CA ARG A 320 5.41 20.33 4.32
C ARG A 320 5.97 21.06 3.10
N HIS A 321 6.71 22.16 3.28
CA HIS A 321 7.37 22.95 2.24
C HIS A 321 6.42 23.54 1.18
N TYR A 322 5.18 23.78 1.53
CA TYR A 322 4.18 24.57 0.82
C TYR A 322 3.29 25.27 1.86
N ASP A 323 2.58 26.29 1.43
CA ASP A 323 1.60 27.05 2.19
C ASP A 323 0.19 26.84 1.63
N LYS A 324 -0.79 27.49 2.26
CA LYS A 324 -2.20 27.44 1.89
C LYS A 324 -2.43 27.91 0.46
N GLU A 325 -1.82 29.04 0.09
CA GLU A 325 -1.97 29.70 -1.21
C GLU A 325 -1.43 28.81 -2.33
N LYS A 326 -0.26 28.23 -2.12
CA LYS A 326 0.33 27.28 -3.07
C LYS A 326 -0.55 26.04 -3.24
N TYR A 327 -1.09 25.51 -2.14
CA TYR A 327 -1.98 24.35 -2.21
C TYR A 327 -3.25 24.64 -3.02
N LEU A 328 -3.93 25.76 -2.73
CA LEU A 328 -5.13 26.18 -3.47
C LEU A 328 -4.81 26.44 -4.94
N GLY A 329 -3.69 27.08 -5.25
CA GLY A 329 -3.22 27.26 -6.62
C GLY A 329 -2.97 25.96 -7.38
N LEU A 330 -2.48 24.90 -6.70
CA LEU A 330 -2.36 23.57 -7.31
C LEU A 330 -3.73 22.95 -7.59
N VAL A 331 -4.68 23.09 -6.67
CA VAL A 331 -6.07 22.61 -6.86
C VAL A 331 -6.71 23.32 -8.06
N GLU A 332 -6.57 24.61 -8.18
CA GLU A 332 -7.07 25.40 -9.33
C GLU A 332 -6.43 24.96 -10.65
N LYS A 333 -5.10 24.81 -10.67
CA LYS A 333 -4.38 24.35 -11.88
C LYS A 333 -4.84 22.99 -12.36
N ILE A 334 -4.93 22.00 -11.46
CA ILE A 334 -5.32 20.65 -11.87
C ILE A 334 -6.78 20.59 -12.32
N ARG A 335 -7.69 21.32 -11.67
CA ARG A 335 -9.09 21.40 -12.09
C ARG A 335 -9.27 22.13 -13.41
N THR A 336 -8.43 23.13 -13.71
CA THR A 336 -8.40 23.80 -15.00
C THR A 336 -7.91 22.86 -16.11
N ALA A 337 -6.89 22.07 -15.84
CA ALA A 337 -6.29 21.14 -16.82
C ALA A 337 -7.14 19.87 -17.03
N VAL A 338 -7.78 19.37 -15.96
CA VAL A 338 -8.61 18.16 -15.94
C VAL A 338 -9.91 18.49 -15.20
N PRO A 339 -10.91 19.10 -15.86
CA PRO A 339 -12.10 19.66 -15.19
C PRO A 339 -12.96 18.66 -14.42
N ASP A 340 -12.98 17.41 -14.86
CA ASP A 340 -13.74 16.31 -14.26
C ASP A 340 -12.97 15.51 -13.19
N ILE A 341 -11.74 15.93 -12.84
CA ILE A 341 -10.89 15.20 -11.91
C ILE A 341 -11.55 14.99 -10.56
N SER A 342 -11.43 13.77 -10.03
CA SER A 342 -11.74 13.45 -8.64
C SER A 342 -10.52 13.75 -7.76
N LEU A 343 -10.69 14.67 -6.81
CA LEU A 343 -9.64 15.02 -5.85
C LEU A 343 -9.93 14.40 -4.48
N THR A 344 -8.92 13.74 -3.92
CA THR A 344 -8.98 13.23 -2.56
C THR A 344 -7.79 13.74 -1.74
N THR A 345 -7.95 13.83 -0.43
CA THR A 345 -6.91 14.40 0.46
C THR A 345 -6.87 13.69 1.80
N ASP A 346 -5.77 13.90 2.55
CA ASP A 346 -5.64 13.58 3.97
C ASP A 346 -5.63 14.87 4.79
N ILE A 347 -6.30 14.85 5.96
CA ILE A 347 -6.33 15.97 6.91
C ILE A 347 -6.04 15.45 8.32
N ILE A 348 -5.13 16.10 9.02
CA ILE A 348 -4.78 15.81 10.41
C ILE A 348 -5.28 16.94 11.31
N VAL A 349 -6.06 16.61 12.32
CA VAL A 349 -6.56 17.53 13.35
C VAL A 349 -5.82 17.30 14.67
N GLY A 350 -5.63 18.36 15.44
CA GLY A 350 -4.99 18.28 16.74
C GLY A 350 -3.48 18.09 16.68
N PHE A 351 -2.85 18.56 15.59
CA PHE A 351 -1.39 18.60 15.51
C PHE A 351 -0.84 19.51 16.63
N PRO A 352 0.31 19.18 17.28
CA PRO A 352 0.87 19.99 18.35
C PRO A 352 1.00 21.47 17.99
N GLY A 353 0.47 22.33 18.86
CA GLY A 353 0.45 23.78 18.66
C GLY A 353 -0.64 24.30 17.73
N GLU A 354 -1.55 23.46 17.20
CA GLU A 354 -2.70 23.89 16.39
C GLU A 354 -3.65 24.76 17.23
N THR A 355 -3.90 26.01 16.79
CA THR A 355 -4.90 26.90 17.40
C THR A 355 -6.27 26.75 16.74
N GLU A 356 -7.28 27.44 17.28
CA GLU A 356 -8.60 27.46 16.63
C GLU A 356 -8.56 28.17 15.28
N GLU A 357 -7.77 29.23 15.15
CA GLU A 357 -7.57 29.97 13.91
C GLU A 357 -6.93 29.09 12.82
N ASP A 358 -5.93 28.28 13.17
CA ASP A 358 -5.34 27.29 12.26
C ASP A 358 -6.34 26.25 11.79
N PHE A 359 -7.21 25.81 12.69
CA PHE A 359 -8.26 24.88 12.37
C PHE A 359 -9.32 25.51 11.43
N GLN A 360 -9.70 26.78 11.66
CA GLN A 360 -10.60 27.50 10.75
C GLN A 360 -10.01 27.66 9.35
N GLU A 361 -8.71 27.91 9.23
CA GLU A 361 -8.02 27.91 7.92
C GLU A 361 -8.08 26.53 7.25
N THR A 362 -8.04 25.44 8.01
CA THR A 362 -8.22 24.09 7.48
C THR A 362 -9.63 23.88 6.93
N LEU A 363 -10.66 24.33 7.63
CA LEU A 363 -12.04 24.27 7.14
C LEU A 363 -12.22 25.11 5.87
N ASP A 364 -11.65 26.33 5.80
CA ASP A 364 -11.70 27.20 4.63
C ASP A 364 -11.07 26.54 3.37
N VAL A 365 -9.96 25.83 3.53
CA VAL A 365 -9.35 25.08 2.40
C VAL A 365 -10.25 23.92 1.96
N VAL A 366 -10.88 23.21 2.89
CA VAL A 366 -11.83 22.13 2.56
C VAL A 366 -13.01 22.67 1.76
N GLU A 367 -13.57 23.82 2.17
CA GLU A 367 -14.68 24.47 1.45
C GLU A 367 -14.30 24.89 0.03
N LYS A 368 -13.07 25.38 -0.18
CA LYS A 368 -12.60 25.90 -1.47
C LYS A 368 -12.09 24.85 -2.44
N SER A 369 -11.71 23.68 -1.94
CA SER A 369 -11.03 22.65 -2.76
C SER A 369 -11.99 21.66 -3.43
N ASP A 370 -13.25 21.57 -2.99
CA ASP A 370 -14.25 20.65 -3.51
C ASP A 370 -13.76 19.19 -3.59
N PHE A 371 -13.27 18.65 -2.49
CA PHE A 371 -12.82 17.28 -2.45
C PHE A 371 -13.96 16.27 -2.59
N ASP A 372 -13.77 15.26 -3.44
CA ASP A 372 -14.68 14.11 -3.54
C ASP A 372 -14.67 13.28 -2.24
N THR A 373 -13.48 13.16 -1.63
CA THR A 373 -13.31 12.47 -0.34
C THR A 373 -12.12 13.05 0.39
N ALA A 374 -12.26 13.29 1.70
CA ALA A 374 -11.14 13.59 2.56
C ALA A 374 -11.03 12.50 3.66
N PHE A 375 -9.86 11.94 3.80
CA PHE A 375 -9.53 11.05 4.91
C PHE A 375 -9.09 11.90 6.10
N THR A 376 -9.86 11.85 7.16
CA THR A 376 -9.66 12.67 8.37
C THR A 376 -9.01 11.85 9.47
N PHE A 377 -7.98 12.39 10.09
CA PHE A 377 -7.20 11.75 11.15
C PHE A 377 -7.06 12.68 12.35
N ILE A 378 -7.12 12.11 13.54
CA ILE A 378 -6.61 12.76 14.73
C ILE A 378 -5.10 12.51 14.78
N TYR A 379 -4.32 13.56 15.09
CA TYR A 379 -2.89 13.40 15.29
C TYR A 379 -2.61 12.32 16.33
N SER A 380 -1.75 11.39 15.99
CA SER A 380 -1.30 10.32 16.89
C SER A 380 0.22 10.36 17.02
N LYS A 381 0.73 10.40 18.24
CA LYS A 381 2.17 10.41 18.51
C LYS A 381 2.83 9.16 17.96
N ARG A 382 3.88 9.35 17.15
CA ARG A 382 4.72 8.25 16.66
C ARG A 382 6.11 8.36 17.31
N SER A 383 6.46 7.37 18.08
CA SER A 383 7.76 7.32 18.75
C SER A 383 8.91 7.55 17.76
N GLY A 384 9.85 8.39 18.13
CA GLY A 384 10.99 8.75 17.26
C GLY A 384 10.76 9.93 16.31
N THR A 385 9.51 10.37 16.08
CA THR A 385 9.23 11.54 15.22
C THR A 385 9.43 12.86 15.98
N PRO A 386 9.81 13.97 15.27
CA PRO A 386 9.92 15.30 15.87
C PRO A 386 8.64 15.75 16.57
N ALA A 387 7.47 15.58 15.94
CA ALA A 387 6.18 16.01 16.50
C ALA A 387 5.79 15.27 17.80
N ALA A 388 6.26 14.04 18.00
CA ALA A 388 6.01 13.31 19.25
C ALA A 388 6.72 13.92 20.46
N LYS A 389 7.76 14.75 20.24
CA LYS A 389 8.54 15.43 21.27
C LYS A 389 8.05 16.85 21.57
N MET A 390 7.08 17.37 20.79
CA MET A 390 6.53 18.71 21.00
C MET A 390 5.67 18.72 22.27
N GLU A 391 5.80 19.79 23.07
CA GLU A 391 5.10 19.93 24.34
C GLU A 391 3.67 20.46 24.18
N ASP A 392 3.42 21.29 23.15
CA ASP A 392 2.15 21.98 22.91
C ASP A 392 1.08 21.02 22.33
N GLN A 393 0.80 19.92 23.03
CA GLN A 393 -0.24 18.97 22.61
C GLN A 393 -1.62 19.59 22.82
N VAL A 394 -2.48 19.47 21.82
CA VAL A 394 -3.86 19.97 21.89
C VAL A 394 -4.68 19.09 22.85
N PRO A 395 -5.48 19.67 23.78
CA PRO A 395 -6.35 18.89 24.67
C PRO A 395 -7.33 17.99 23.92
N GLU A 396 -7.60 16.79 24.47
CA GLU A 396 -8.42 15.76 23.79
C GLU A 396 -9.86 16.21 23.48
N ASP A 397 -10.47 16.99 24.38
CA ASP A 397 -11.81 17.55 24.17
C ASP A 397 -11.86 18.55 23.02
N VAL A 398 -10.82 19.40 22.88
CA VAL A 398 -10.66 20.33 21.76
C VAL A 398 -10.44 19.57 20.44
N VAL A 399 -9.57 18.55 20.47
CA VAL A 399 -9.34 17.70 19.28
C VAL A 399 -10.62 17.01 18.82
N LYS A 400 -11.40 16.49 19.77
CA LYS A 400 -12.67 15.84 19.46
C LYS A 400 -13.68 16.80 18.83
N ASP A 401 -13.85 18.01 19.42
CA ASP A 401 -14.74 19.04 18.86
C ASP A 401 -14.34 19.40 17.42
N ARG A 402 -13.05 19.68 17.20
CA ARG A 402 -12.53 20.00 15.86
C ARG A 402 -12.73 18.86 14.88
N PHE A 403 -12.49 17.63 15.32
CA PHE A 403 -12.66 16.45 14.49
C PHE A 403 -14.12 16.25 14.07
N ASP A 404 -15.07 16.44 14.98
CA ASP A 404 -16.50 16.30 14.71
C ASP A 404 -16.98 17.39 13.71
N ARG A 405 -16.51 18.63 13.87
CA ARG A 405 -16.80 19.75 12.93
C ARG A 405 -16.22 19.50 11.54
N LEU A 406 -14.95 19.04 11.46
CA LEU A 406 -14.32 18.68 10.20
C LEU A 406 -15.05 17.54 9.51
N LEU A 407 -15.37 16.47 10.25
CA LEU A 407 -16.04 15.30 9.71
C LEU A 407 -17.40 15.66 9.09
N LYS A 408 -18.17 16.54 9.77
CA LYS A 408 -19.45 17.06 9.26
C LYS A 408 -19.25 17.78 7.94
N LEU A 409 -18.32 18.75 7.88
CA LEU A 409 -18.05 19.53 6.66
C LEU A 409 -17.61 18.63 5.50
N VAL A 410 -16.67 17.71 5.74
CA VAL A 410 -16.17 16.79 4.73
C VAL A 410 -17.28 15.89 4.18
N GLN A 411 -18.19 15.41 5.05
CA GLN A 411 -19.31 14.58 4.61
C GLN A 411 -20.33 15.36 3.78
N GLU A 412 -20.63 16.60 4.18
CA GLU A 412 -21.55 17.49 3.45
C GLU A 412 -20.98 17.84 2.06
N LYS A 413 -19.75 18.35 2.01
CA LYS A 413 -19.06 18.70 0.75
C LYS A 413 -18.82 17.48 -0.15
N GLY A 414 -18.37 16.38 0.41
CA GLY A 414 -18.15 15.16 -0.37
C GLY A 414 -19.41 14.62 -1.04
N ARG A 415 -20.59 14.73 -0.39
CA ARG A 415 -21.88 14.37 -1.02
C ARG A 415 -22.24 15.32 -2.14
N GLU A 416 -22.07 16.62 -1.92
CA GLU A 416 -22.34 17.66 -2.92
C GLU A 416 -21.48 17.42 -4.17
N VAL A 417 -20.16 17.35 -3.98
CA VAL A 417 -19.18 17.19 -5.07
C VAL A 417 -19.33 15.85 -5.79
N SER A 418 -19.48 14.76 -5.05
CA SER A 418 -19.63 13.43 -5.66
C SER A 418 -20.94 13.29 -6.43
N SER A 419 -22.00 14.08 -6.10
CA SER A 419 -23.29 13.98 -6.78
C SER A 419 -23.25 14.40 -8.26
N ARG A 420 -22.20 15.08 -8.70
CA ARG A 420 -22.06 15.55 -10.10
C ARG A 420 -22.12 14.45 -11.15
N PHE A 421 -21.75 13.24 -10.81
CA PHE A 421 -21.80 12.10 -11.72
C PHE A 421 -23.14 11.35 -11.70
N GLN A 422 -24.11 11.76 -10.87
CA GLN A 422 -25.39 11.07 -10.77
C GLN A 422 -26.18 11.16 -12.08
N GLY A 423 -26.65 10.01 -12.56
CA GLY A 423 -27.36 9.87 -13.84
C GLY A 423 -26.44 9.60 -15.03
N GLU A 424 -25.12 9.78 -14.88
CA GLU A 424 -24.16 9.48 -15.95
C GLU A 424 -23.93 7.98 -16.10
N VAL A 425 -23.57 7.56 -17.32
CA VAL A 425 -23.09 6.22 -17.61
C VAL A 425 -21.56 6.25 -17.56
N GLN A 426 -20.99 5.42 -16.69
CA GLN A 426 -19.55 5.34 -16.48
C GLN A 426 -19.03 3.93 -16.71
N GLU A 427 -17.84 3.82 -17.31
CA GLU A 427 -17.14 2.55 -17.42
C GLU A 427 -16.56 2.11 -16.06
N VAL A 428 -16.95 0.96 -15.58
CA VAL A 428 -16.59 0.41 -14.28
C VAL A 428 -15.79 -0.89 -14.44
N LEU A 429 -14.60 -0.97 -13.85
CA LEU A 429 -13.88 -2.24 -13.68
C LEU A 429 -14.51 -2.99 -12.50
N VAL A 430 -15.04 -4.18 -12.74
CA VAL A 430 -15.70 -5.01 -11.73
C VAL A 430 -14.64 -5.71 -10.88
N GLU A 431 -14.60 -5.42 -9.58
CA GLU A 431 -13.51 -5.86 -8.70
C GLU A 431 -13.86 -7.06 -7.83
N THR A 432 -15.07 -7.08 -7.28
CA THR A 432 -15.47 -8.11 -6.31
C THR A 432 -16.99 -8.23 -6.23
N GLU A 433 -17.48 -9.37 -5.77
CA GLU A 433 -18.85 -9.50 -5.28
C GLU A 433 -18.94 -8.89 -3.87
N SER A 434 -20.00 -8.15 -3.60
CA SER A 434 -20.23 -7.56 -2.28
C SER A 434 -20.69 -8.62 -1.27
N LYS A 435 -20.86 -8.24 0.00
CA LYS A 435 -21.45 -9.13 1.01
C LYS A 435 -22.90 -9.49 0.71
N GLU A 436 -23.58 -8.64 -0.03
CA GLU A 436 -24.94 -8.91 -0.55
C GLU A 436 -24.81 -9.69 -1.86
N LYS A 437 -25.30 -10.91 -1.86
CA LYS A 437 -25.20 -11.85 -2.99
C LYS A 437 -25.85 -11.27 -4.26
N GLY A 438 -25.13 -11.34 -5.38
CA GLY A 438 -25.60 -10.81 -6.67
C GLY A 438 -25.39 -9.31 -6.84
N ILE A 439 -24.82 -8.61 -5.84
CA ILE A 439 -24.36 -7.22 -5.99
C ILE A 439 -22.85 -7.21 -6.16
N PHE A 440 -22.39 -6.61 -7.23
CA PHE A 440 -20.98 -6.47 -7.55
C PHE A 440 -20.49 -5.05 -7.27
N THR A 441 -19.23 -4.95 -6.94
CA THR A 441 -18.55 -3.69 -6.66
C THR A 441 -17.44 -3.49 -7.67
N GLY A 442 -17.39 -2.31 -8.26
CA GLY A 442 -16.31 -1.92 -9.15
C GLY A 442 -15.91 -0.46 -8.98
N ARG A 443 -14.95 -0.02 -9.79
CA ARG A 443 -14.42 1.34 -9.78
C ARG A 443 -14.45 1.99 -11.15
N THR A 444 -14.84 3.27 -11.15
CA THR A 444 -14.70 4.14 -12.33
C THR A 444 -13.26 4.65 -12.47
N GLN A 445 -12.94 5.34 -13.57
CA GLN A 445 -11.66 6.05 -13.74
C GLN A 445 -11.44 7.16 -12.67
N TYR A 446 -12.50 7.69 -12.09
CA TYR A 446 -12.47 8.70 -11.02
C TYR A 446 -12.24 8.10 -9.62
N ASN A 447 -11.97 6.80 -9.53
CA ASN A 447 -11.83 6.04 -8.29
C ASN A 447 -13.12 5.93 -7.45
N LEU A 448 -14.27 6.24 -8.05
CA LEU A 448 -15.57 6.12 -7.40
C LEU A 448 -15.97 4.64 -7.29
N LEU A 449 -16.43 4.22 -6.11
CA LEU A 449 -17.00 2.90 -5.90
C LEU A 449 -18.44 2.87 -6.43
N VAL A 450 -18.76 1.79 -7.17
CA VAL A 450 -20.11 1.57 -7.72
C VAL A 450 -20.57 0.17 -7.36
N HIS A 451 -21.75 0.07 -6.75
CA HIS A 451 -22.42 -1.18 -6.45
C HIS A 451 -23.60 -1.36 -7.43
N PHE A 452 -23.71 -2.52 -8.06
CA PHE A 452 -24.74 -2.79 -9.04
C PHE A 452 -25.04 -4.30 -9.13
N PRO A 453 -26.27 -4.69 -9.54
CA PRO A 453 -26.60 -6.09 -9.80
C PRO A 453 -25.75 -6.68 -10.91
N GLY A 454 -25.22 -7.90 -10.72
CA GLY A 454 -24.35 -8.55 -11.69
C GLY A 454 -24.22 -10.05 -11.49
N THR A 455 -23.29 -10.65 -12.23
CA THR A 455 -22.98 -12.08 -12.21
C THR A 455 -21.47 -12.31 -12.09
N PRO A 456 -21.00 -13.45 -11.57
CA PRO A 456 -19.58 -13.71 -11.32
C PRO A 456 -18.68 -13.63 -12.56
N ASP A 457 -19.21 -13.85 -13.75
CA ASP A 457 -18.48 -13.75 -15.02
C ASP A 457 -18.05 -12.31 -15.38
N LEU A 458 -18.59 -11.30 -14.68
CA LEU A 458 -18.21 -9.89 -14.84
C LEU A 458 -16.92 -9.53 -14.12
N LEU A 459 -16.45 -10.35 -13.19
CA LEU A 459 -15.21 -10.06 -12.44
C LEU A 459 -14.03 -9.84 -13.40
N GLY A 460 -13.32 -8.73 -13.20
CA GLY A 460 -12.21 -8.29 -14.04
C GLY A 460 -12.60 -7.66 -15.39
N LYS A 461 -13.88 -7.58 -15.70
CA LYS A 461 -14.37 -6.93 -16.93
C LYS A 461 -14.71 -5.46 -16.69
N TYR A 462 -14.63 -4.69 -17.76
CA TYR A 462 -15.14 -3.33 -17.83
C TYR A 462 -16.57 -3.37 -18.34
N VAL A 463 -17.47 -2.73 -17.62
CA VAL A 463 -18.89 -2.68 -17.95
C VAL A 463 -19.42 -1.25 -17.82
N ASN A 464 -20.38 -0.89 -18.66
CA ASN A 464 -21.07 0.41 -18.55
C ASN A 464 -22.14 0.35 -17.47
N VAL A 465 -22.08 1.28 -16.50
CA VAL A 465 -23.03 1.37 -15.39
C VAL A 465 -23.55 2.80 -15.29
N ARG A 466 -24.88 2.97 -15.31
CA ARG A 466 -25.50 4.24 -14.99
C ARG A 466 -25.48 4.44 -13.46
N LEU A 467 -24.97 5.58 -13.02
CA LEU A 467 -24.83 5.95 -11.62
C LEU A 467 -26.16 6.52 -11.09
N ASP A 468 -27.05 5.65 -10.63
CA ASP A 468 -28.44 6.03 -10.30
C ASP A 468 -28.56 6.85 -9.02
N THR A 469 -27.83 6.50 -7.97
CA THR A 469 -27.95 7.18 -6.66
C THR A 469 -26.59 7.33 -6.00
N CYS A 470 -26.18 8.57 -5.72
CA CYS A 470 -25.02 8.90 -4.90
C CYS A 470 -25.32 8.68 -3.41
N LYS A 471 -24.47 7.91 -2.73
CA LYS A 471 -24.50 7.65 -1.28
C LYS A 471 -23.36 8.36 -0.53
N GLY A 472 -22.72 9.35 -1.17
CA GLY A 472 -21.54 10.06 -0.66
C GLY A 472 -20.24 9.38 -1.02
N PHE A 473 -19.96 8.19 -0.47
CA PHE A 473 -18.69 7.47 -0.72
C PHE A 473 -18.76 6.41 -1.83
N TYR A 474 -19.97 6.12 -2.33
CA TYR A 474 -20.21 5.15 -3.39
C TYR A 474 -21.50 5.45 -4.12
N TYR A 475 -21.69 4.80 -5.25
CA TYR A 475 -22.92 4.85 -6.03
C TYR A 475 -23.63 3.51 -6.04
N MET A 476 -24.98 3.58 -6.02
CA MET A 476 -25.78 2.48 -6.52
C MET A 476 -26.02 2.74 -8.01
N GLY A 477 -25.86 1.72 -8.82
CA GLY A 477 -26.01 1.87 -10.27
C GLY A 477 -26.75 0.69 -10.92
N THR A 478 -27.07 0.88 -12.18
CA THR A 478 -27.67 -0.15 -13.04
C THR A 478 -26.79 -0.36 -14.26
N ARG A 479 -26.41 -1.62 -14.52
CA ARG A 479 -25.67 -1.97 -15.73
C ARG A 479 -26.49 -1.60 -16.96
N VAL A 480 -25.82 -0.98 -17.93
CA VAL A 480 -26.38 -0.65 -19.25
C VAL A 480 -25.79 -1.65 -20.25
N GLU A 481 -26.64 -2.31 -21.00
CA GLU A 481 -26.18 -3.15 -22.13
C GLU A 481 -25.79 -2.24 -23.29
N ASP A 482 -24.67 -2.58 -23.97
CA ASP A 482 -24.17 -1.87 -25.15
C ASP A 482 -25.14 -2.01 -26.33
#